data_1a85f4b39a4bc8a7a46ab2a48a86af98
#
_entry.id   1a85f4b39a4bc8a7a46ab2a48a86af98
#
_cell.length_a   1.000
_cell.length_b   1.000
_cell.length_c   1.000
_cell.angle_alpha   90.00
_cell.angle_beta   90.00
_cell.angle_gamma   90.00
#
_symmetry.space_group_name_H-M   'P 1'
#
loop_
_entity.id
_entity.type
_entity.pdbx_description
1 polymer ?
#
loop_
_entity_poly.entity_id
_entity_poly.type
_entity_poly.pdbx_seq_one_letter_code
_entity_poly.pdbx_strand_id
1 'polypeptide(L)'
;MNGVIAEHQREYFRLRLEHPLCAEMTIVLVKGKTMEIGSTTVLIEDIGAGGLRFLSHLKMPASDQLVLQFETELCSQPLTMYGHVVRSVPWENDYYEYAVRFTMEESQHLEINRLVNRLAIRYRNKRLPSSGRFWKGDRRQFLMELAQSQDEPKVEE
;
A
#
# COMPACT_ATOMS: atom_id res chain seq x y z
N MET A 1 -9.27 31.88 3.69
CA MET A 1 -9.27 30.83 3.95
C MET A 1 -8.30 30.10 3.45
N ASN A 2 -7.34 30.40 3.34
CA ASN A 2 -6.43 29.76 2.82
C ASN A 2 -5.71 28.89 3.61
N GLY A 3 -5.69 28.99 4.86
CA GLY A 3 -5.08 28.06 5.71
C GLY A 3 -5.62 26.73 5.46
N VAL A 4 -6.71 26.77 4.89
CA VAL A 4 -7.35 25.59 4.56
C VAL A 4 -6.56 24.69 3.70
N ILE A 5 -5.71 25.23 2.89
CA ILE A 5 -4.99 24.41 2.00
C ILE A 5 -4.07 23.47 2.66
N ALA A 6 -3.37 23.93 3.66
CA ALA A 6 -2.46 23.05 4.35
C ALA A 6 -3.20 21.91 4.99
N GLU A 7 -4.40 22.18 5.42
CA GLU A 7 -5.12 21.12 6.06
C GLU A 7 -5.62 20.12 5.09
N HIS A 8 -5.67 20.46 3.84
CA HIS A 8 -6.18 19.54 2.88
C HIS A 8 -5.16 18.59 2.38
N GLN A 9 -3.97 18.63 2.90
CA GLN A 9 -3.01 17.64 2.51
C GLN A 9 -3.49 16.26 2.90
N ARG A 10 -4.41 16.18 3.83
CA ARG A 10 -4.95 14.89 4.19
C ARG A 10 -6.46 15.03 4.19
N GLU A 11 -7.05 14.95 3.01
CA GLU A 11 -8.48 15.08 2.89
C GLU A 11 -9.22 13.92 3.49
N TYR A 12 -8.62 12.77 3.55
CA TYR A 12 -9.30 11.57 3.99
C TYR A 12 -8.66 11.04 5.25
N PHE A 13 -9.48 10.46 6.09
CA PHE A 13 -9.01 9.77 7.28
C PHE A 13 -8.08 8.64 6.89
N ARG A 14 -7.02 8.45 7.64
CA ARG A 14 -6.06 7.40 7.38
C ARG A 14 -5.92 6.57 8.64
N LEU A 15 -6.10 5.27 8.51
CA LEU A 15 -6.07 4.35 9.63
C LEU A 15 -4.72 3.65 9.69
N ARG A 16 -4.08 3.75 10.85
CA ARG A 16 -2.86 3.00 11.08
C ARG A 16 -3.25 1.58 11.45
N LEU A 17 -2.67 0.61 10.76
CA LEU A 17 -3.04 -0.79 10.97
C LEU A 17 -2.23 -1.38 12.12
N GLU A 18 -2.88 -2.19 12.95
CA GLU A 18 -2.19 -2.83 14.05
C GLU A 18 -1.20 -3.86 13.54
N HIS A 19 -1.57 -4.55 12.49
CA HIS A 19 -0.67 -5.46 11.80
C HIS A 19 -0.69 -5.06 10.34
N PRO A 20 0.47 -5.05 9.68
CA PRO A 20 0.48 -4.62 8.29
C PRO A 20 -0.32 -5.56 7.40
N LEU A 21 -0.88 -5.00 6.37
CA LEU A 21 -1.72 -5.73 5.44
C LEU A 21 -0.89 -6.10 4.22
N CYS A 22 -0.83 -7.38 3.90
CA CYS A 22 -0.10 -7.84 2.74
C CYS A 22 -0.88 -7.51 1.48
N ALA A 23 -0.19 -7.00 0.48
CA ALA A 23 -0.80 -6.69 -0.81
C ALA A 23 0.17 -7.04 -1.91
N GLU A 24 -0.38 -7.41 -3.07
CA GLU A 24 0.42 -7.62 -4.25
C GLU A 24 0.52 -6.30 -4.98
N MET A 25 1.75 -5.86 -5.23
CA MET A 25 1.98 -4.59 -5.92
C MET A 25 2.56 -4.87 -7.29
N THR A 26 1.99 -4.25 -8.30
CA THR A 26 2.45 -4.37 -9.68
C THR A 26 2.70 -2.98 -10.24
N ILE A 27 3.78 -2.83 -11.00
CA ILE A 27 4.03 -1.59 -11.72
C ILE A 27 3.32 -1.71 -13.05
N VAL A 28 2.29 -0.87 -13.27
CA VAL A 28 1.46 -1.03 -14.45
C VAL A 28 1.66 0.06 -15.48
N LEU A 29 2.32 1.15 -15.12
CA LEU A 29 2.53 2.24 -16.06
C LEU A 29 3.83 2.95 -15.72
N VAL A 30 4.69 3.14 -16.72
CA VAL A 30 5.94 3.85 -16.53
C VAL A 30 6.05 4.89 -17.62
N LYS A 31 6.13 6.17 -17.23
CA LYS A 31 6.30 7.27 -18.18
C LYS A 31 5.25 7.24 -19.28
N GLY A 32 4.02 6.93 -18.92
CA GLY A 32 2.92 6.92 -19.89
C GLY A 32 2.82 5.68 -20.73
N LYS A 33 3.71 4.74 -20.58
CA LYS A 33 3.66 3.50 -21.34
C LYS A 33 3.20 2.38 -20.42
N THR A 34 2.26 1.60 -20.91
CA THR A 34 1.79 0.46 -20.14
C THR A 34 2.87 -0.62 -20.15
N MET A 35 3.31 -1.03 -18.98
CA MET A 35 4.30 -2.08 -18.86
C MET A 35 3.92 -2.93 -17.68
N GLU A 36 4.02 -4.22 -17.85
CA GLU A 36 3.78 -5.12 -16.76
C GLU A 36 5.11 -5.70 -16.37
N ILE A 37 5.66 -5.28 -15.27
CA ILE A 37 6.99 -5.69 -14.87
C ILE A 37 6.95 -6.86 -13.92
N GLY A 38 5.80 -7.27 -13.49
CA GLY A 38 5.68 -8.32 -12.50
C GLY A 38 5.22 -7.75 -11.20
N SER A 39 4.99 -8.58 -10.23
CA SER A 39 4.44 -8.15 -8.96
C SER A 39 5.31 -8.62 -7.82
N THR A 40 5.19 -7.95 -6.71
CA THR A 40 5.83 -8.35 -5.47
C THR A 40 4.90 -8.06 -4.32
N THR A 41 5.12 -8.69 -3.19
CA THR A 41 4.30 -8.44 -2.02
C THR A 41 4.86 -7.29 -1.23
N VAL A 42 3.99 -6.44 -0.72
CA VAL A 42 4.38 -5.32 0.12
C VAL A 42 3.54 -5.35 1.38
N LEU A 43 3.98 -4.62 2.39
CA LEU A 43 3.28 -4.55 3.67
C LEU A 43 2.71 -3.15 3.83
N ILE A 44 1.39 -3.05 3.84
CA ILE A 44 0.72 -1.77 4.00
C ILE A 44 0.63 -1.45 5.49
N GLU A 45 1.15 -0.28 5.86
CA GLU A 45 1.21 0.14 7.26
C GLU A 45 0.02 1.00 7.67
N ASP A 46 -0.47 1.82 6.77
CA ASP A 46 -1.68 2.57 7.02
C ASP A 46 -2.39 2.80 5.69
N ILE A 47 -3.68 3.07 5.76
CA ILE A 47 -4.49 3.18 4.57
C ILE A 47 -5.69 4.08 4.83
N GLY A 48 -6.07 4.82 3.83
CA GLY A 48 -7.27 5.65 3.85
C GLY A 48 -7.79 5.80 2.45
N ALA A 49 -8.81 6.61 2.26
CA ALA A 49 -9.39 6.78 0.95
C ALA A 49 -8.46 7.52 0.00
N GLY A 50 -7.53 8.30 0.51
CA GLY A 50 -6.65 9.09 -0.36
C GLY A 50 -5.31 8.45 -0.65
N GLY A 51 -4.92 7.43 0.08
CA GLY A 51 -3.61 6.82 -0.15
C GLY A 51 -3.25 5.82 0.91
N LEU A 52 -2.02 5.33 0.84
CA LEU A 52 -1.52 4.37 1.80
C LEU A 52 -0.02 4.54 1.99
N ARG A 53 0.52 3.86 2.97
CA ARG A 53 1.95 3.84 3.22
C ARG A 53 2.35 2.37 3.32
N PHE A 54 3.43 2.00 2.68
CA PHE A 54 3.82 0.60 2.66
C PHE A 54 5.33 0.43 2.75
N LEU A 55 5.74 -0.75 3.16
CA LEU A 55 7.13 -1.15 3.23
C LEU A 55 7.42 -2.12 2.09
N SER A 56 8.58 -1.98 1.48
CA SER A 56 8.98 -2.84 0.38
C SER A 56 10.48 -3.01 0.35
N HIS A 57 10.92 -4.10 -0.25
CA HIS A 57 12.35 -4.31 -0.48
C HIS A 57 12.79 -3.68 -1.80
N LEU A 58 11.85 -3.20 -2.60
CA LEU A 58 12.20 -2.61 -3.88
C LEU A 58 12.51 -1.14 -3.73
N LYS A 59 13.51 -0.67 -4.48
CA LYS A 59 13.84 0.75 -4.49
C LYS A 59 13.14 1.38 -5.69
N MET A 60 12.29 2.36 -5.42
CA MET A 60 11.53 3.02 -6.46
C MET A 60 11.59 4.52 -6.27
N PRO A 61 11.58 5.31 -7.35
CA PRO A 61 11.57 6.76 -7.20
C PRO A 61 10.18 7.27 -6.86
N ALA A 62 10.15 8.42 -6.21
CA ALA A 62 8.88 9.12 -6.01
C ALA A 62 8.59 9.86 -7.31
N SER A 63 7.57 9.41 -8.04
CA SER A 63 7.27 9.95 -9.35
C SER A 63 5.83 9.67 -9.71
N ASP A 64 5.17 10.65 -10.32
CA ASP A 64 3.82 10.44 -10.78
C ASP A 64 3.79 9.75 -12.14
N GLN A 65 4.95 9.44 -12.70
CA GLN A 65 4.98 8.71 -13.95
C GLN A 65 5.10 7.21 -13.73
N LEU A 66 5.12 6.80 -12.49
CA LEU A 66 5.17 5.39 -12.13
C LEU A 66 3.87 5.05 -11.41
N VAL A 67 2.99 4.33 -12.07
CA VAL A 67 1.71 3.99 -11.47
C VAL A 67 1.77 2.57 -10.94
N LEU A 68 1.38 2.43 -9.69
CA LEU A 68 1.40 1.16 -9.00
C LEU A 68 -0.02 0.66 -8.80
N GLN A 69 -0.18 -0.63 -8.90
CA GLN A 69 -1.45 -1.28 -8.62
C GLN A 69 -1.28 -2.14 -7.38
N PHE A 70 -2.18 -2.02 -6.42
CA PHE A 70 -2.16 -2.82 -5.21
C PHE A 70 -3.41 -3.67 -5.16
N GLU A 71 -3.24 -4.97 -4.94
CA GLU A 71 -4.35 -5.88 -4.81
C GLU A 71 -4.29 -6.56 -3.47
N THR A 72 -5.36 -6.52 -2.73
CA THR A 72 -5.42 -7.14 -1.41
C THR A 72 -6.85 -7.48 -1.07
N GLU A 73 -7.08 -7.83 0.18
CA GLU A 73 -8.41 -8.11 0.67
C GLU A 73 -8.58 -7.41 2.01
N LEU A 74 -9.67 -6.72 2.19
CA LEU A 74 -9.93 -5.99 3.42
C LEU A 74 -11.40 -6.19 3.77
N CYS A 75 -11.67 -6.57 5.00
CA CYS A 75 -13.03 -6.86 5.46
C CYS A 75 -13.72 -7.88 4.55
N SER A 76 -12.99 -8.89 4.18
CA SER A 76 -13.47 -10.00 3.33
C SER A 76 -13.86 -9.56 1.92
N GLN A 77 -13.39 -8.39 1.48
CA GLN A 77 -13.68 -7.92 0.13
C GLN A 77 -12.40 -7.69 -0.63
N PRO A 78 -12.32 -8.16 -1.87
CA PRO A 78 -11.16 -7.86 -2.69
C PRO A 78 -11.09 -6.37 -2.96
N LEU A 79 -9.88 -5.85 -2.98
CA LEU A 79 -9.67 -4.42 -3.12
C LEU A 79 -8.51 -4.20 -4.07
N THR A 80 -8.72 -3.39 -5.09
CA THR A 80 -7.67 -3.02 -6.04
C THR A 80 -7.54 -1.51 -6.01
N MET A 81 -6.30 -1.05 -5.85
CA MET A 81 -6.04 0.38 -5.71
C MET A 81 -4.90 0.77 -6.63
N TYR A 82 -4.96 1.99 -7.15
CA TYR A 82 -3.94 2.52 -8.04
C TYR A 82 -3.43 3.84 -7.51
N GLY A 83 -2.14 4.06 -7.64
CA GLY A 83 -1.59 5.33 -7.19
C GLY A 83 -0.13 5.44 -7.55
N HIS A 84 0.49 6.52 -7.09
CA HIS A 84 1.91 6.75 -7.34
C HIS A 84 2.58 7.18 -6.05
N VAL A 85 3.89 6.94 -6.00
CA VAL A 85 4.67 7.26 -4.82
C VAL A 85 4.91 8.76 -4.76
N VAL A 86 4.56 9.38 -3.63
CA VAL A 86 4.81 10.79 -3.42
C VAL A 86 5.94 11.02 -2.44
N ARG A 87 6.37 9.99 -1.70
CA ARG A 87 7.49 10.15 -0.77
C ARG A 87 8.12 8.80 -0.52
N SER A 88 9.43 8.79 -0.38
CA SER A 88 10.21 7.58 -0.14
C SER A 88 11.18 7.85 0.99
N VAL A 89 11.23 6.95 1.95
CA VAL A 89 12.11 7.08 3.11
C VAL A 89 12.80 5.75 3.34
N PRO A 90 14.10 5.73 3.65
CA PRO A 90 14.72 4.47 4.01
C PRO A 90 14.09 3.90 5.27
N TRP A 91 13.97 2.58 5.31
CA TRP A 91 13.46 1.87 6.48
C TRP A 91 14.40 0.71 6.73
N GLU A 92 15.07 0.74 7.88
CA GLU A 92 16.09 -0.24 8.19
C GLU A 92 17.21 -0.18 7.14
N ASN A 93 17.95 -1.23 6.95
CA ASN A 93 19.13 -1.16 6.12
C ASN A 93 18.85 -1.13 4.63
N ASP A 94 18.10 -2.06 4.16
CA ASP A 94 17.92 -2.22 2.73
C ASP A 94 16.49 -2.15 2.28
N TYR A 95 15.63 -1.62 3.10
CA TYR A 95 14.20 -1.58 2.79
C TYR A 95 13.73 -0.14 2.76
N TYR A 96 12.53 0.07 2.26
CA TYR A 96 12.02 1.41 2.04
C TYR A 96 10.58 1.54 2.46
N GLU A 97 10.21 2.71 2.92
CA GLU A 97 8.84 3.02 3.24
C GLU A 97 8.37 4.05 2.24
N TYR A 98 7.23 3.80 1.62
CA TYR A 98 6.71 4.66 0.58
C TYR A 98 5.34 5.18 0.95
N ALA A 99 5.11 6.46 0.67
CA ALA A 99 3.78 7.05 0.78
C ALA A 99 3.20 7.17 -0.61
N VAL A 100 1.97 6.72 -0.77
CA VAL A 100 1.30 6.65 -2.06
C VAL A 100 0.04 7.50 -2.02
N ARG A 101 -0.18 8.25 -3.09
CA ARG A 101 -1.43 8.96 -3.29
C ARG A 101 -2.22 8.22 -4.35
N PHE A 102 -3.48 7.92 -4.06
CA PHE A 102 -4.30 7.19 -5.01
C PHE A 102 -4.71 8.07 -6.16
N THR A 103 -4.76 7.47 -7.36
CA THR A 103 -5.26 8.14 -8.56
C THR A 103 -6.43 7.29 -9.04
N MET A 104 -7.58 7.50 -8.45
CA MET A 104 -8.76 6.71 -8.74
C MET A 104 -9.97 7.62 -8.79
N GLU A 105 -11.07 7.09 -9.26
CA GLU A 105 -12.29 7.86 -9.33
C GLU A 105 -12.91 8.02 -7.96
N GLU A 106 -13.77 9.00 -7.85
CA GLU A 106 -14.36 9.32 -6.56
C GLU A 106 -15.10 8.14 -5.96
N SER A 107 -15.79 7.38 -6.78
CA SER A 107 -16.52 6.22 -6.25
C SER A 107 -15.58 5.20 -5.62
N GLN A 108 -14.37 5.08 -6.15
CA GLN A 108 -13.40 4.14 -5.58
C GLN A 108 -12.84 4.67 -4.27
N HIS A 109 -12.62 5.98 -4.18
CA HIS A 109 -12.20 6.57 -2.92
C HIS A 109 -13.25 6.32 -1.83
N LEU A 110 -14.52 6.46 -2.19
CA LEU A 110 -15.59 6.26 -1.22
C LEU A 110 -15.67 4.81 -0.76
N GLU A 111 -15.43 3.88 -1.67
CA GLU A 111 -15.46 2.48 -1.29
C GLU A 111 -14.33 2.13 -0.32
N ILE A 112 -13.15 2.65 -0.57
CA ILE A 112 -12.04 2.41 0.32
C ILE A 112 -12.33 3.03 1.68
N ASN A 113 -12.90 4.23 1.69
CA ASN A 113 -13.21 4.90 2.93
C ASN A 113 -14.21 4.09 3.75
N ARG A 114 -15.17 3.49 3.08
CA ARG A 114 -16.17 2.66 3.75
C ARG A 114 -15.52 1.45 4.42
N LEU A 115 -14.61 0.78 3.71
CA LEU A 115 -13.94 -0.38 4.26
C LEU A 115 -13.00 -0.01 5.40
N VAL A 116 -12.29 1.10 5.26
CA VAL A 116 -11.37 1.55 6.29
C VAL A 116 -12.14 1.93 7.55
N ASN A 117 -13.26 2.59 7.38
CA ASN A 117 -14.08 2.95 8.54
C ASN A 117 -14.64 1.72 9.24
N ARG A 118 -15.00 0.70 8.48
CA ARG A 118 -15.47 -0.54 9.08
C ARG A 118 -14.38 -1.19 9.91
N LEU A 119 -13.14 -1.17 9.42
CA LEU A 119 -12.04 -1.73 10.17
C LEU A 119 -11.74 -0.89 11.40
N ALA A 120 -11.85 0.43 11.28
CA ALA A 120 -11.62 1.32 12.42
C ALA A 120 -12.62 1.04 13.54
N ILE A 121 -13.86 0.74 13.17
CA ILE A 121 -14.86 0.41 14.17
C ILE A 121 -14.52 -0.90 14.87
N ARG A 122 -14.02 -1.88 14.14
CA ARG A 122 -13.59 -3.12 14.77
C ARG A 122 -12.46 -2.85 15.76
N TYR A 123 -11.49 -2.04 15.38
CA TYR A 123 -10.38 -1.71 16.28
C TYR A 123 -10.91 -1.01 17.55
N ARG A 124 -11.85 -0.09 17.37
CA ARG A 124 -12.40 0.64 18.49
C ARG A 124 -13.10 -0.29 19.46
N ASN A 125 -13.73 -1.33 18.95
CA ASN A 125 -14.41 -2.30 19.78
C ASN A 125 -13.49 -3.44 20.17
N LYS A 126 -12.19 -3.30 19.92
CA LYS A 126 -11.18 -4.28 20.30
C LYS A 126 -11.47 -5.67 19.72
N ARG A 127 -12.01 -5.67 18.50
CA ARG A 127 -12.25 -6.91 17.80
C ARG A 127 -11.23 -7.06 16.70
N LEU A 128 -10.60 -8.22 16.63
CA LEU A 128 -9.64 -8.48 15.59
C LEU A 128 -10.36 -8.73 14.28
N PRO A 129 -9.77 -8.34 13.15
CA PRO A 129 -10.36 -8.66 11.87
C PRO A 129 -10.48 -10.16 11.72
N SER A 130 -11.62 -10.61 11.28
CA SER A 130 -11.84 -12.04 11.08
C SER A 130 -11.21 -12.52 9.79
N SER A 131 -10.89 -11.63 8.90
CA SER A 131 -10.31 -12.00 7.64
C SER A 131 -9.44 -10.85 7.16
N GLY A 132 -8.66 -11.13 6.15
CA GLY A 132 -7.75 -10.15 5.63
C GLY A 132 -6.37 -10.76 5.57
N ARG A 133 -5.46 -10.07 4.96
CA ARG A 133 -4.13 -10.61 4.72
C ARG A 133 -3.13 -9.90 5.61
N PHE A 134 -3.39 -9.92 6.90
CA PHE A 134 -2.54 -9.23 7.86
C PHE A 134 -1.34 -10.08 8.25
N TRP A 135 -0.17 -9.43 8.29
CA TRP A 135 1.05 -10.12 8.70
C TRP A 135 1.31 -9.83 10.16
N LYS A 136 1.42 -10.87 10.96
CA LYS A 136 1.59 -10.71 12.40
C LYS A 136 2.99 -10.99 12.88
N GLY A 137 3.91 -11.25 11.97
CA GLY A 137 5.28 -11.55 12.34
C GLY A 137 6.20 -10.36 12.24
N ASP A 138 7.50 -10.65 12.16
CA ASP A 138 8.53 -9.64 12.08
C ASP A 138 8.56 -9.08 10.66
N ARG A 139 8.43 -7.78 10.52
CA ARG A 139 8.42 -7.13 9.21
C ARG A 139 9.74 -7.30 8.48
N ARG A 140 10.86 -7.21 9.22
CA ARG A 140 12.17 -7.33 8.58
C ARG A 140 12.37 -8.73 8.03
N GLN A 141 11.97 -9.73 8.76
CA GLN A 141 12.12 -11.09 8.30
C GLN A 141 11.26 -11.35 7.07
N PHE A 142 10.05 -10.81 7.06
CA PHE A 142 9.17 -10.95 5.91
C PHE A 142 9.83 -10.37 4.67
N LEU A 143 10.36 -9.15 4.77
CA LEU A 143 10.96 -8.49 3.63
C LEU A 143 12.25 -9.17 3.20
N MET A 144 13.02 -9.67 4.15
CA MET A 144 14.25 -10.36 3.83
C MET A 144 13.97 -11.65 3.06
N GLU A 145 13.02 -12.42 3.51
CA GLU A 145 12.69 -13.67 2.84
C GLU A 145 12.11 -13.39 1.45
N LEU A 146 11.33 -12.34 1.33
CA LEU A 146 10.77 -11.98 0.05
C LEU A 146 11.86 -11.55 -0.92
N ALA A 147 12.81 -10.75 -0.46
CA ALA A 147 13.89 -10.30 -1.30
C ALA A 147 14.75 -11.46 -1.77
N GLN A 148 15.04 -12.39 -0.87
CA GLN A 148 15.84 -13.55 -1.24
C GLN A 148 15.12 -14.40 -2.26
N SER A 149 13.85 -14.59 -2.08
CA SER A 149 13.06 -15.39 -2.99
C SER A 149 13.03 -14.78 -4.40
N GLN A 150 12.96 -13.46 -4.47
CA GLN A 150 12.85 -12.81 -5.77
C GLN A 150 14.20 -12.58 -6.42
N ASP A 151 15.27 -12.66 -5.63
CA ASP A 151 16.59 -12.52 -6.20
C ASP A 151 17.09 -13.82 -6.79
N GLU A 152 16.46 -14.92 -6.50
CA GLU A 152 16.91 -16.17 -7.07
C GLU A 152 16.72 -16.14 -8.57
N PRO A 153 17.72 -16.62 -9.31
CA PRO A 153 17.59 -16.61 -10.75
C PRO A 153 16.43 -17.47 -11.17
N LYS A 154 15.56 -16.93 -11.97
CA LYS A 154 14.53 -17.71 -12.49
C LYS A 154 15.11 -18.55 -13.54
N VAL A 155 14.90 -19.72 -13.41
CA VAL A 155 15.41 -20.61 -14.37
C VAL A 155 14.73 -20.31 -15.61
N GLU A 156 15.20 -20.03 -16.33
CA GLU A 156 14.65 -19.75 -17.28
C GLU A 156 14.41 -20.50 -18.00
N GLU A 157 13.93 -20.65 -17.86
CA GLU A 157 13.68 -21.35 -18.27
C GLU A 157 13.39 -21.23 -19.11
#